data_6ae802488f2e478d2e43319f446549cd
#
_entry.id   6ae802488f2e478d2e43319f446549cd
#
_cell.length_a   1.000
_cell.length_b   1.000
_cell.length_c   1.000
_cell.angle_alpha   90.00
_cell.angle_beta   90.00
_cell.angle_gamma   90.00
#
_symmetry.space_group_name_H-M   'P 1'
#
loop_
_entity.id
_entity.type
_entity.pdbx_description
1 polymer ?
#
loop_
_entity_poly.entity_id
_entity_poly.type
_entity_poly.pdbx_seq_one_letter_code
_entity_poly.pdbx_strand_id
1 'polypeptide(L)'
;MPLDEAALLIAAHAYPDLDVAAELARLDELAGRCPGDELDVLLEYVFGELGFTGNRMDYYDPRNSFLNDVVARRLGIPITLAMVAMEMGRRIGVPLLGVGMPGHFLVRYGPVVIDPFTGGRRLDEDDCRQLLSGALGAGVDPSAFDPELLAPVGARAILSRMLANLRQIYVQKRDSRSLSWVVELRTAIPGADPAGLAELARIRVNLGRFGEAADALEQLAELTDEEEQSARLTARARLLRARLN
;
A
#
# COMPACT_ATOMS: atom_id res chain seq x y z
N MET A 1 -10.22 -12.20 -4.11
CA MET A 1 -10.59 -10.77 -4.07
C MET A 1 -9.67 -10.01 -5.02
N PRO A 2 -10.21 -9.24 -5.98
CA PRO A 2 -9.45 -8.38 -6.87
C PRO A 2 -8.65 -7.31 -6.09
N LEU A 3 -7.59 -6.77 -6.72
CA LEU A 3 -6.70 -5.83 -6.05
C LEU A 3 -7.35 -4.47 -5.80
N ASP A 4 -8.14 -3.97 -6.76
CA ASP A 4 -8.92 -2.74 -6.65
C ASP A 4 -9.97 -2.81 -5.52
N GLU A 5 -10.71 -3.91 -5.44
CA GLU A 5 -11.66 -4.14 -4.34
C GLU A 5 -10.97 -4.11 -2.98
N ALA A 6 -9.84 -4.82 -2.85
CA ALA A 6 -9.06 -4.82 -1.60
C ALA A 6 -8.55 -3.43 -1.21
N ALA A 7 -8.10 -2.64 -2.18
CA ALA A 7 -7.65 -1.27 -1.96
C ALA A 7 -8.80 -0.33 -1.56
N LEU A 8 -9.98 -0.50 -2.15
CA LEU A 8 -11.17 0.25 -1.76
C LEU A 8 -11.68 -0.15 -0.38
N LEU A 9 -11.58 -1.42 0.01
CA LEU A 9 -11.88 -1.85 1.38
C LEU A 9 -10.90 -1.25 2.40
N ILE A 10 -9.63 -1.06 2.06
CA ILE A 10 -8.71 -0.27 2.91
C ILE A 10 -9.21 1.17 3.03
N ALA A 11 -9.65 1.79 1.93
CA ALA A 11 -10.19 3.15 1.97
C ALA A 11 -11.47 3.27 2.81
N ALA A 12 -12.32 2.24 2.83
CA ALA A 12 -13.57 2.22 3.62
C ALA A 12 -13.32 2.37 5.14
N HIS A 13 -12.13 2.02 5.65
CA HIS A 13 -11.78 2.30 7.05
C HIS A 13 -11.59 3.80 7.34
N ALA A 14 -11.20 4.58 6.34
CA ALA A 14 -11.10 6.04 6.45
C ALA A 14 -12.42 6.74 6.06
N TYR A 15 -13.22 6.10 5.23
CA TYR A 15 -14.48 6.60 4.67
C TYR A 15 -15.62 5.59 4.93
N PRO A 16 -16.26 5.61 6.10
CA PRO A 16 -17.28 4.61 6.46
C PRO A 16 -18.47 4.54 5.50
N ASP A 17 -18.79 5.64 4.82
CA ASP A 17 -19.90 5.73 3.86
C ASP A 17 -19.45 5.46 2.40
N LEU A 18 -18.24 4.95 2.18
CA LEU A 18 -17.72 4.66 0.85
C LEU A 18 -18.51 3.52 0.20
N ASP A 19 -19.15 3.79 -0.92
CA ASP A 19 -19.76 2.76 -1.76
C ASP A 19 -18.67 2.12 -2.66
N VAL A 20 -18.13 1.00 -2.20
CA VAL A 20 -17.09 0.24 -2.90
C VAL A 20 -17.56 -0.19 -4.30
N ALA A 21 -18.84 -0.58 -4.44
CA ALA A 21 -19.37 -1.02 -5.73
C ALA A 21 -19.46 0.14 -6.73
N ALA A 22 -19.86 1.32 -6.27
CA ALA A 22 -19.87 2.53 -7.09
C ALA A 22 -18.45 2.95 -7.55
N GLU A 23 -17.45 2.83 -6.67
CA GLU A 23 -16.06 3.14 -7.05
C GLU A 23 -15.47 2.11 -8.04
N LEU A 24 -15.82 0.83 -7.92
CA LEU A 24 -15.46 -0.20 -8.90
C LEU A 24 -16.12 0.09 -10.26
N ALA A 25 -17.42 0.41 -10.27
CA ALA A 25 -18.14 0.79 -11.50
C ALA A 25 -17.52 2.02 -12.16
N ARG A 26 -17.02 2.97 -11.38
CA ARG A 26 -16.30 4.14 -11.89
C ARG A 26 -14.99 3.77 -12.60
N LEU A 27 -14.24 2.80 -12.04
CA LEU A 27 -13.05 2.26 -12.71
C LEU A 27 -13.42 1.53 -14.01
N ASP A 28 -14.53 0.76 -14.02
CA ASP A 28 -15.04 0.09 -15.21
C ASP A 28 -15.42 1.11 -16.29
N GLU A 29 -16.12 2.19 -15.93
CA GLU A 29 -16.49 3.27 -16.85
C GLU A 29 -15.25 3.97 -17.44
N LEU A 30 -14.24 4.28 -16.61
CA LEU A 30 -13.01 4.89 -17.07
C LEU A 30 -12.26 3.97 -18.05
N ALA A 31 -12.14 2.70 -17.73
CA ALA A 31 -11.47 1.73 -18.58
C ALA A 31 -12.24 1.52 -19.91
N GLY A 32 -13.57 1.48 -19.85
CA GLY A 32 -14.43 1.33 -21.04
C GLY A 32 -14.36 2.49 -22.04
N ARG A 33 -13.80 3.64 -21.63
CA ARG A 33 -13.55 4.79 -22.51
C ARG A 33 -12.15 4.79 -23.12
N CYS A 34 -11.28 3.88 -22.75
CA CYS A 34 -9.95 3.78 -23.35
C CYS A 34 -10.08 3.46 -24.84
N PRO A 35 -9.43 4.22 -25.74
CA PRO A 35 -9.67 4.11 -27.18
C PRO A 35 -9.04 2.90 -27.85
N GLY A 36 -8.28 2.07 -27.11
CA GLY A 36 -7.65 0.85 -27.61
C GLY A 36 -7.09 -0.03 -26.51
N ASP A 37 -6.57 -1.18 -26.89
CA ASP A 37 -6.05 -2.25 -26.03
C ASP A 37 -4.52 -2.47 -26.19
N GLU A 38 -3.82 -1.45 -26.72
CA GLU A 38 -2.35 -1.45 -26.78
C GLU A 38 -1.74 -0.68 -25.61
N LEU A 39 -0.52 -1.06 -25.22
CA LEU A 39 0.19 -0.45 -24.10
C LEU A 39 0.32 1.09 -24.24
N ASP A 40 0.72 1.57 -25.42
CA ASP A 40 0.94 3.00 -25.65
C ASP A 40 -0.35 3.80 -25.55
N VAL A 41 -1.46 3.23 -26.04
CA VAL A 41 -2.79 3.82 -25.93
C VAL A 41 -3.22 3.90 -24.48
N LEU A 42 -3.02 2.82 -23.71
CA LEU A 42 -3.33 2.81 -22.28
C LEU A 42 -2.54 3.88 -21.51
N LEU A 43 -1.22 3.97 -21.75
CA LEU A 43 -0.36 4.94 -21.04
C LEU A 43 -0.73 6.38 -21.38
N GLU A 44 -0.94 6.69 -22.66
CA GLU A 44 -1.39 8.02 -23.09
C GLU A 44 -2.78 8.36 -22.52
N TYR A 45 -3.69 7.40 -22.52
CA TYR A 45 -5.01 7.61 -21.96
C TYR A 45 -4.96 7.86 -20.45
N VAL A 46 -4.26 7.03 -19.66
CA VAL A 46 -4.21 7.15 -18.21
C VAL A 46 -3.44 8.40 -17.76
N PHE A 47 -2.26 8.63 -18.32
CA PHE A 47 -1.35 9.66 -17.83
C PHE A 47 -1.45 10.98 -18.62
N GLY A 48 -1.81 10.92 -19.90
CA GLY A 48 -2.01 12.09 -20.76
C GLY A 48 -3.46 12.60 -20.67
N GLU A 49 -4.43 11.86 -21.22
CA GLU A 49 -5.81 12.32 -21.35
C GLU A 49 -6.52 12.43 -19.99
N LEU A 50 -6.51 11.36 -19.17
CA LEU A 50 -7.10 11.39 -17.83
C LEU A 50 -6.29 12.19 -16.82
N GLY A 51 -5.00 12.44 -17.08
CA GLY A 51 -4.12 13.28 -16.32
C GLY A 51 -3.72 12.74 -14.94
N PHE A 52 -3.66 11.41 -14.76
CA PHE A 52 -3.13 10.84 -13.52
C PHE A 52 -1.66 11.18 -13.37
N THR A 53 -1.27 11.73 -12.22
CA THR A 53 0.10 12.19 -12.00
C THR A 53 0.51 12.08 -10.52
N GLY A 54 1.83 12.11 -10.27
CA GLY A 54 2.38 12.08 -8.92
C GLY A 54 2.12 13.37 -8.13
N ASN A 55 1.61 13.25 -6.92
CA ASN A 55 1.47 14.40 -6.03
C ASN A 55 2.82 14.77 -5.42
N ARG A 56 3.58 15.61 -6.11
CA ARG A 56 4.90 16.10 -5.67
C ARG A 56 4.81 17.23 -4.63
N MET A 57 3.68 17.95 -4.57
CA MET A 57 3.49 19.09 -3.67
C MET A 57 3.17 18.64 -2.25
N ASP A 58 2.42 17.56 -2.10
CA ASP A 58 2.09 16.96 -0.80
C ASP A 58 2.12 15.43 -0.91
N TYR A 59 3.33 14.87 -0.94
CA TYR A 59 3.56 13.43 -1.08
C TYR A 59 2.95 12.64 0.08
N TYR A 60 2.96 13.20 1.30
CA TYR A 60 2.48 12.55 2.53
C TYR A 60 1.01 12.86 2.85
N ASP A 61 0.24 13.38 1.90
CA ASP A 61 -1.22 13.42 2.02
C ASP A 61 -1.78 11.99 2.00
N PRO A 62 -2.50 11.51 3.05
CA PRO A 62 -3.04 10.16 3.09
C PRO A 62 -3.99 9.86 1.92
N ARG A 63 -4.66 10.88 1.35
CA ARG A 63 -5.53 10.75 0.18
C ARG A 63 -4.80 10.24 -1.06
N ASN A 64 -3.48 10.37 -1.12
CA ASN A 64 -2.67 9.78 -2.20
C ASN A 64 -2.57 8.26 -2.10
N SER A 65 -2.93 7.68 -0.94
CA SER A 65 -2.88 6.24 -0.68
C SER A 65 -4.26 5.56 -0.76
N PHE A 66 -5.35 6.31 -0.90
CA PHE A 66 -6.70 5.77 -1.02
C PHE A 66 -7.15 5.79 -2.48
N LEU A 67 -7.52 4.61 -3.01
CA LEU A 67 -7.82 4.45 -4.43
C LEU A 67 -8.98 5.33 -4.91
N ASN A 68 -10.06 5.48 -4.11
CA ASN A 68 -11.18 6.37 -4.38
C ASN A 68 -10.73 7.83 -4.56
N ASP A 69 -9.88 8.34 -3.65
CA ASP A 69 -9.33 9.69 -3.73
C ASP A 69 -8.42 9.88 -4.93
N VAL A 70 -7.56 8.90 -5.20
CA VAL A 70 -6.65 8.93 -6.36
C VAL A 70 -7.44 8.97 -7.66
N VAL A 71 -8.49 8.15 -7.78
CA VAL A 71 -9.39 8.15 -8.95
C VAL A 71 -10.14 9.48 -9.06
N ALA A 72 -10.59 10.06 -7.96
CA ALA A 72 -11.32 11.33 -7.97
C ALA A 72 -10.42 12.54 -8.32
N ARG A 73 -9.22 12.57 -7.72
CA ARG A 73 -8.30 13.73 -7.78
C ARG A 73 -7.30 13.66 -8.92
N ARG A 74 -7.11 12.49 -9.52
CA ARG A 74 -6.04 12.19 -10.49
C ARG A 74 -4.62 12.39 -9.92
N LEU A 75 -4.48 12.38 -8.62
CA LEU A 75 -3.23 12.57 -7.89
C LEU A 75 -2.97 11.38 -6.97
N GLY A 76 -1.75 10.84 -7.01
CA GLY A 76 -1.37 9.69 -6.19
C GLY A 76 0.12 9.62 -5.89
N ILE A 77 0.51 8.54 -5.22
CA ILE A 77 1.90 8.11 -5.03
C ILE A 77 2.22 6.96 -6.00
N PRO A 78 3.48 6.58 -6.18
CA PRO A 78 3.86 5.57 -7.19
C PRO A 78 2.99 4.31 -7.17
N ILE A 79 2.73 3.73 -5.98
CA ILE A 79 1.98 2.48 -5.86
C ILE A 79 0.49 2.62 -6.21
N THR A 80 -0.15 3.72 -5.88
CA THR A 80 -1.58 3.92 -6.18
C THR A 80 -1.81 4.30 -7.64
N LEU A 81 -0.90 5.05 -8.24
CA LEU A 81 -0.91 5.30 -9.69
C LEU A 81 -0.63 4.04 -10.49
N ALA A 82 0.32 3.20 -10.02
CA ALA A 82 0.55 1.88 -10.59
C ALA A 82 -0.72 1.02 -10.54
N MET A 83 -1.42 1.03 -9.41
CA MET A 83 -2.67 0.28 -9.24
C MET A 83 -3.75 0.76 -10.22
N VAL A 84 -3.93 2.07 -10.40
CA VAL A 84 -4.85 2.60 -11.41
C VAL A 84 -4.50 2.07 -12.80
N ALA A 85 -3.23 2.18 -13.22
CA ALA A 85 -2.80 1.70 -14.54
C ALA A 85 -2.98 0.17 -14.68
N MET A 86 -2.64 -0.61 -13.66
CA MET A 86 -2.80 -2.06 -13.64
C MET A 86 -4.27 -2.47 -13.76
N GLU A 87 -5.16 -1.83 -13.00
CA GLU A 87 -6.57 -2.18 -12.98
C GLU A 87 -7.32 -1.72 -14.23
N MET A 88 -6.93 -0.59 -14.80
CA MET A 88 -7.44 -0.18 -16.12
C MET A 88 -6.92 -1.09 -17.22
N GLY A 89 -5.63 -1.41 -17.23
CA GLY A 89 -5.03 -2.33 -18.19
C GLY A 89 -5.67 -3.72 -18.13
N ARG A 90 -5.91 -4.25 -16.92
CA ARG A 90 -6.60 -5.55 -16.74
C ARG A 90 -7.98 -5.57 -17.41
N ARG A 91 -8.73 -4.48 -17.30
CA ARG A 91 -10.08 -4.36 -17.86
C ARG A 91 -10.12 -4.33 -19.39
N ILE A 92 -9.08 -3.78 -20.00
CA ILE A 92 -8.98 -3.68 -21.48
C ILE A 92 -8.06 -4.74 -22.12
N GLY A 93 -7.57 -5.71 -21.32
CA GLY A 93 -6.74 -6.80 -21.86
C GLY A 93 -5.22 -6.48 -21.98
N VAL A 94 -4.75 -5.39 -21.34
CA VAL A 94 -3.32 -5.01 -21.24
C VAL A 94 -2.82 -5.27 -19.80
N PRO A 95 -2.45 -6.51 -19.42
CA PRO A 95 -2.12 -6.84 -18.05
C PRO A 95 -0.76 -6.29 -17.64
N LEU A 96 -0.76 -5.21 -16.88
CA LEU A 96 0.43 -4.66 -16.24
C LEU A 96 0.72 -5.40 -14.92
N LEU A 97 1.99 -5.61 -14.62
CA LEU A 97 2.45 -6.25 -13.39
C LEU A 97 3.15 -5.22 -12.49
N GLY A 98 2.85 -5.22 -11.20
CA GLY A 98 3.49 -4.31 -10.24
C GLY A 98 4.91 -4.74 -9.92
N VAL A 99 5.83 -3.78 -9.80
CA VAL A 99 7.25 -3.97 -9.46
C VAL A 99 7.58 -3.17 -8.21
N GLY A 100 7.96 -3.87 -7.15
CA GLY A 100 8.17 -3.30 -5.81
C GLY A 100 9.61 -2.87 -5.54
N MET A 101 10.18 -1.98 -6.32
CA MET A 101 11.54 -1.49 -6.12
C MET A 101 11.69 -0.65 -4.83
N PRO A 102 12.84 -0.71 -4.10
CA PRO A 102 13.09 0.18 -2.97
C PRO A 102 12.89 1.67 -3.34
N GLY A 103 12.16 2.41 -2.50
CA GLY A 103 11.84 3.82 -2.72
C GLY A 103 10.86 4.11 -3.84
N HIS A 104 10.61 3.18 -4.77
CA HIS A 104 9.74 3.34 -5.94
C HIS A 104 8.75 2.19 -6.09
N PHE A 105 7.68 2.44 -6.82
CA PHE A 105 6.77 1.39 -7.28
C PHE A 105 6.52 1.59 -8.77
N LEU A 106 6.91 0.61 -9.57
CA LEU A 106 6.86 0.65 -11.02
C LEU A 106 5.80 -0.33 -11.54
N VAL A 107 5.50 -0.28 -12.83
CA VAL A 107 4.73 -1.32 -13.52
C VAL A 107 5.55 -1.89 -14.67
N ARG A 108 5.23 -3.14 -15.04
CA ARG A 108 5.92 -3.87 -16.09
C ARG A 108 4.92 -4.48 -17.06
N TYR A 109 5.22 -4.38 -18.35
CA TYR A 109 4.52 -5.08 -19.43
C TYR A 109 5.56 -5.78 -20.31
N GLY A 110 5.61 -7.10 -20.25
CA GLY A 110 6.72 -7.85 -20.89
C GLY A 110 8.09 -7.35 -20.43
N PRO A 111 8.97 -6.92 -21.34
CA PRO A 111 10.28 -6.36 -21.00
C PRO A 111 10.23 -4.87 -20.61
N VAL A 112 9.13 -4.17 -20.87
CA VAL A 112 9.01 -2.73 -20.68
C VAL A 112 8.72 -2.39 -19.22
N VAL A 113 9.57 -1.56 -18.61
CA VAL A 113 9.39 -1.01 -17.25
C VAL A 113 8.89 0.44 -17.36
N ILE A 114 7.94 0.81 -16.53
CA ILE A 114 7.22 2.08 -16.62
C ILE A 114 7.12 2.71 -15.23
N ASP A 115 7.35 4.01 -15.13
CA ASP A 115 7.15 4.79 -13.92
C ASP A 115 5.81 5.55 -13.94
N PRO A 116 4.81 5.10 -13.20
CA PRO A 116 3.51 5.77 -13.13
C PRO A 116 3.58 7.16 -12.50
N PHE A 117 4.57 7.39 -11.60
CA PHE A 117 4.69 8.66 -10.87
C PHE A 117 5.19 9.82 -11.76
N THR A 118 5.93 9.48 -12.79
CA THR A 118 6.44 10.43 -13.77
C THR A 118 5.63 10.44 -15.08
N GLY A 119 4.33 10.14 -15.00
CA GLY A 119 3.44 10.22 -16.15
C GLY A 119 3.54 9.05 -17.12
N GLY A 120 3.83 7.84 -16.62
CA GLY A 120 3.92 6.65 -17.46
C GLY A 120 5.20 6.56 -18.28
N ARG A 121 6.29 7.24 -17.86
CA ARG A 121 7.58 7.21 -18.56
C ARG A 121 8.13 5.79 -18.58
N ARG A 122 8.55 5.34 -19.76
CA ARG A 122 9.31 4.10 -19.92
C ARG A 122 10.73 4.28 -19.39
N LEU A 123 11.20 3.28 -18.67
CA LEU A 123 12.53 3.27 -18.07
C LEU A 123 13.40 2.22 -18.74
N ASP A 124 14.63 2.57 -19.00
CA ASP A 124 15.69 1.63 -19.31
C ASP A 124 16.40 1.15 -18.02
N GLU A 125 17.42 0.30 -18.19
CA GLU A 125 18.15 -0.24 -17.05
C GLU A 125 18.94 0.83 -16.29
N ASP A 126 19.47 1.83 -16.98
CA ASP A 126 20.22 2.93 -16.36
C ASP A 126 19.30 3.86 -15.58
N ASP A 127 18.09 4.13 -16.08
CA ASP A 127 17.04 4.81 -15.33
C ASP A 127 16.71 4.07 -14.03
N CYS A 128 16.54 2.75 -14.10
CA CYS A 128 16.24 1.91 -12.92
C CYS A 128 17.39 1.93 -11.90
N ARG A 129 18.65 1.88 -12.35
CA ARG A 129 19.81 2.03 -11.48
C ARG A 129 19.86 3.39 -10.78
N GLN A 130 19.56 4.46 -11.51
CA GLN A 130 19.52 5.81 -10.94
C GLN A 130 18.44 5.96 -9.89
N LEU A 131 17.22 5.42 -10.14
CA LEU A 131 16.15 5.41 -9.17
C LEU A 131 16.52 4.66 -7.89
N LEU A 132 17.15 3.48 -8.03
CA LEU A 132 17.61 2.69 -6.89
C LEU A 132 18.66 3.44 -6.07
N SER A 133 19.67 4.00 -6.74
CA SER A 133 20.74 4.78 -6.09
C SER A 133 20.19 5.98 -5.34
N GLY A 134 19.20 6.69 -5.91
CA GLY A 134 18.51 7.80 -5.26
C GLY A 134 17.73 7.36 -4.01
N ALA A 135 17.17 6.16 -4.01
CA ALA A 135 16.38 5.63 -2.89
C ALA A 135 17.25 5.11 -1.73
N LEU A 136 18.40 4.52 -2.03
CA LEU A 136 19.28 3.88 -1.04
C LEU A 136 20.37 4.82 -0.49
N GLY A 137 20.56 5.99 -1.13
CA GLY A 137 21.54 7.00 -0.71
C GLY A 137 22.94 6.76 -1.30
N ALA A 138 23.86 7.73 -1.09
CA ALA A 138 25.16 7.86 -1.73
C ALA A 138 26.21 6.76 -1.39
N GLY A 139 25.83 5.63 -0.83
CA GLY A 139 26.72 4.54 -0.45
C GLY A 139 26.52 3.23 -1.19
N VAL A 140 25.56 3.16 -2.10
CA VAL A 140 25.28 1.92 -2.87
C VAL A 140 25.99 1.99 -4.21
N ASP A 141 26.80 0.98 -4.49
CA ASP A 141 27.44 0.82 -5.79
C ASP A 141 26.36 0.62 -6.88
N PRO A 142 26.27 1.51 -7.88
CA PRO A 142 25.33 1.35 -8.99
C PRO A 142 25.52 0.04 -9.79
N SER A 143 26.72 -0.56 -9.71
CA SER A 143 26.99 -1.87 -10.34
C SER A 143 26.32 -3.05 -9.62
N ALA A 144 25.83 -2.85 -8.37
CA ALA A 144 25.10 -3.85 -7.59
C ALA A 144 23.60 -3.91 -7.94
N PHE A 145 23.16 -3.33 -9.05
CA PHE A 145 21.78 -3.45 -9.51
C PHE A 145 21.48 -4.91 -9.89
N ASP A 146 20.57 -5.50 -9.12
CA ASP A 146 20.08 -6.84 -9.40
C ASP A 146 18.79 -6.75 -10.24
N PRO A 147 18.76 -7.31 -11.46
CA PRO A 147 17.55 -7.37 -12.28
C PRO A 147 16.36 -8.04 -11.58
N GLU A 148 16.58 -8.88 -10.56
CA GLU A 148 15.50 -9.47 -9.74
C GLU A 148 14.68 -8.41 -8.98
N LEU A 149 15.24 -7.23 -8.73
CA LEU A 149 14.51 -6.09 -8.18
C LEU A 149 13.37 -5.60 -9.09
N LEU A 150 13.40 -5.96 -10.36
CA LEU A 150 12.34 -5.72 -11.34
C LEU A 150 11.38 -6.90 -11.47
N ALA A 151 11.48 -7.91 -10.62
CA ALA A 151 10.53 -9.02 -10.61
C ALA A 151 9.13 -8.53 -10.16
N PRO A 152 8.08 -9.03 -10.81
CA PRO A 152 6.72 -8.70 -10.42
C PRO A 152 6.39 -9.14 -9.01
N VAL A 153 5.61 -8.31 -8.32
CA VAL A 153 5.10 -8.60 -6.97
C VAL A 153 3.61 -8.89 -7.00
N GLY A 154 3.16 -9.80 -6.13
CA GLY A 154 1.74 -10.17 -6.03
C GLY A 154 0.92 -9.17 -5.22
N ALA A 155 -0.42 -9.30 -5.28
CA ALA A 155 -1.38 -8.43 -4.62
C ALA A 155 -1.11 -8.24 -3.11
N ARG A 156 -0.72 -9.30 -2.41
CA ARG A 156 -0.36 -9.24 -0.98
C ARG A 156 0.76 -8.24 -0.71
N ALA A 157 1.84 -8.28 -1.48
CA ALA A 157 2.96 -7.38 -1.33
C ALA A 157 2.57 -5.92 -1.63
N ILE A 158 1.69 -5.73 -2.63
CA ILE A 158 1.15 -4.41 -2.99
C ILE A 158 0.34 -3.84 -1.81
N LEU A 159 -0.62 -4.60 -1.28
CA LEU A 159 -1.47 -4.16 -0.16
C LEU A 159 -0.64 -3.92 1.11
N SER A 160 0.34 -4.79 1.40
CA SER A 160 1.27 -4.59 2.53
C SER A 160 2.03 -3.28 2.41
N ARG A 161 2.49 -2.93 1.20
CA ARG A 161 3.21 -1.68 0.95
C ARG A 161 2.30 -0.45 1.01
N MET A 162 1.05 -0.54 0.54
CA MET A 162 0.05 0.52 0.71
C MET A 162 -0.19 0.83 2.19
N LEU A 163 -0.41 -0.21 2.98
CA LEU A 163 -0.59 -0.07 4.43
C LEU A 163 0.68 0.42 5.14
N ALA A 164 1.89 0.06 4.65
CA ALA A 164 3.14 0.58 5.18
C ALA A 164 3.28 2.09 4.92
N ASN A 165 2.88 2.57 3.74
CA ASN A 165 2.84 4.00 3.42
C ASN A 165 1.86 4.75 4.35
N LEU A 166 0.63 4.25 4.52
CA LEU A 166 -0.35 4.84 5.44
C LEU A 166 0.17 4.85 6.89
N ARG A 167 0.79 3.75 7.34
CA ARG A 167 1.41 3.70 8.67
C ARG A 167 2.46 4.80 8.85
N GLN A 168 3.36 4.97 7.88
CA GLN A 168 4.37 6.02 7.92
C GLN A 168 3.75 7.41 8.03
N ILE A 169 2.73 7.69 7.21
CA ILE A 169 2.00 8.97 7.21
C ILE A 169 1.36 9.23 8.57
N TYR A 170 0.63 8.26 9.14
CA TYR A 170 -0.07 8.45 10.41
C TYR A 170 0.87 8.50 11.62
N VAL A 171 2.03 7.84 11.57
CA VAL A 171 3.11 8.02 12.55
C VAL A 171 3.63 9.46 12.53
N GLN A 172 3.94 10.00 11.33
CA GLN A 172 4.41 11.38 11.19
C GLN A 172 3.36 12.42 11.63
N LYS A 173 2.09 12.18 11.29
CA LYS A 173 0.96 13.04 11.70
C LYS A 173 0.53 12.86 13.16
N ARG A 174 1.11 11.89 13.88
CA ARG A 174 0.73 11.50 15.26
C ARG A 174 -0.77 11.17 15.40
N ASP A 175 -1.37 10.65 14.33
CA ASP A 175 -2.76 10.21 14.32
C ASP A 175 -2.85 8.75 14.79
N SER A 176 -2.93 8.57 16.09
CA SER A 176 -3.02 7.24 16.71
C SER A 176 -4.33 6.51 16.36
N ARG A 177 -5.42 7.24 16.08
CA ARG A 177 -6.70 6.62 15.71
C ARG A 177 -6.59 5.94 14.35
N SER A 178 -6.14 6.67 13.34
CA SER A 178 -5.93 6.12 11.99
C SER A 178 -4.82 5.08 11.98
N LEU A 179 -3.74 5.29 12.75
CA LEU A 179 -2.66 4.32 12.88
C LEU A 179 -3.15 2.98 13.45
N SER A 180 -4.13 2.97 14.37
CA SER A 180 -4.66 1.75 14.97
C SER A 180 -5.25 0.80 13.93
N TRP A 181 -6.18 1.26 13.10
CA TRP A 181 -6.80 0.39 12.09
C TRP A 181 -5.80 0.00 10.97
N VAL A 182 -4.86 0.89 10.60
CA VAL A 182 -3.83 0.54 9.61
C VAL A 182 -2.94 -0.60 10.11
N VAL A 183 -2.48 -0.53 11.36
CA VAL A 183 -1.65 -1.59 11.95
C VAL A 183 -2.46 -2.88 12.11
N GLU A 184 -3.73 -2.79 12.50
CA GLU A 184 -4.64 -3.94 12.56
C GLU A 184 -4.77 -4.65 11.21
N LEU A 185 -5.06 -3.92 10.13
CA LEU A 185 -5.10 -4.51 8.78
C LEU A 185 -3.76 -5.14 8.36
N ARG A 186 -2.65 -4.53 8.76
CA ARG A 186 -1.32 -5.11 8.47
C ARG A 186 -1.11 -6.43 9.17
N THR A 187 -1.56 -6.58 10.43
CA THR A 187 -1.44 -7.85 11.16
C THR A 187 -2.37 -8.94 10.63
N ALA A 188 -3.46 -8.55 9.95
CA ALA A 188 -4.40 -9.49 9.33
C ALA A 188 -3.91 -10.06 7.98
N ILE A 189 -2.86 -9.49 7.38
CA ILE A 189 -2.29 -10.03 6.13
C ILE A 189 -1.60 -11.37 6.42
N PRO A 190 -1.94 -12.46 5.71
CA PRO A 190 -1.29 -13.75 5.90
C PRO A 190 0.24 -13.68 5.77
N GLY A 191 0.96 -14.18 6.79
CA GLY A 191 2.42 -14.12 6.85
C GLY A 191 2.97 -12.77 7.30
N ALA A 192 2.14 -11.89 7.88
CA ALA A 192 2.60 -10.67 8.54
C ALA A 192 3.47 -10.99 9.77
N ASP A 193 4.41 -10.09 10.06
CA ASP A 193 5.25 -10.20 11.26
C ASP A 193 4.38 -10.02 12.52
N PRO A 194 4.37 -11.01 13.44
CA PRO A 194 3.65 -10.91 14.72
C PRO A 194 4.03 -9.69 15.57
N ALA A 195 5.22 -9.12 15.38
CA ALA A 195 5.63 -7.89 16.07
C ALA A 195 4.66 -6.71 15.84
N GLY A 196 3.88 -6.73 14.76
CA GLY A 196 2.79 -5.79 14.51
C GLY A 196 1.72 -5.78 15.59
N LEU A 197 1.44 -6.93 16.23
CA LEU A 197 0.48 -7.03 17.33
C LEU A 197 0.96 -6.29 18.60
N ALA A 198 2.27 -6.29 18.88
CA ALA A 198 2.82 -5.50 19.97
C ALA A 198 2.68 -3.98 19.71
N GLU A 199 2.89 -3.55 18.47
CA GLU A 199 2.65 -2.16 18.08
C GLU A 199 1.17 -1.79 18.23
N LEU A 200 0.26 -2.64 17.76
CA LEU A 200 -1.19 -2.46 17.88
C LEU A 200 -1.63 -2.31 19.32
N ALA A 201 -1.18 -3.22 20.19
CA ALA A 201 -1.47 -3.16 21.62
C ALA A 201 -1.00 -1.82 22.25
N ARG A 202 0.21 -1.37 21.92
CA ARG A 202 0.73 -0.08 22.41
C ARG A 202 -0.13 1.11 21.95
N ILE A 203 -0.54 1.12 20.68
CA ILE A 203 -1.40 2.17 20.13
C ILE A 203 -2.76 2.17 20.85
N ARG A 204 -3.38 0.99 21.03
CA ARG A 204 -4.68 0.85 21.70
C ARG A 204 -4.62 1.26 23.17
N VAL A 205 -3.53 0.98 23.89
CA VAL A 205 -3.29 1.50 25.25
C VAL A 205 -3.27 3.03 25.27
N ASN A 206 -2.57 3.67 24.33
CA ASN A 206 -2.51 5.13 24.23
C ASN A 206 -3.88 5.76 23.91
N LEU A 207 -4.77 5.00 23.24
CA LEU A 207 -6.15 5.41 22.96
C LEU A 207 -7.15 5.09 24.10
N GLY A 208 -6.67 4.48 25.20
CA GLY A 208 -7.53 4.02 26.30
C GLY A 208 -8.35 2.76 25.98
N ARG A 209 -8.09 2.09 24.85
CA ARG A 209 -8.81 0.89 24.37
C ARG A 209 -8.17 -0.37 24.99
N PHE A 210 -8.23 -0.47 26.34
CA PHE A 210 -7.49 -1.48 27.11
C PHE A 210 -7.92 -2.92 26.81
N GLY A 211 -9.22 -3.17 26.57
CA GLY A 211 -9.73 -4.49 26.20
C GLY A 211 -9.12 -4.99 24.88
N GLU A 212 -9.21 -4.16 23.85
CA GLU A 212 -8.66 -4.47 22.54
C GLU A 212 -7.12 -4.57 22.53
N ALA A 213 -6.45 -3.80 23.41
CA ALA A 213 -5.02 -3.93 23.60
C ALA A 213 -4.65 -5.27 24.25
N ALA A 214 -5.48 -5.75 25.19
CA ALA A 214 -5.31 -7.07 25.79
C ALA A 214 -5.50 -8.18 24.75
N ASP A 215 -6.52 -8.10 23.89
CA ASP A 215 -6.77 -9.06 22.81
C ASP A 215 -5.55 -9.18 21.88
N ALA A 216 -4.94 -8.05 21.48
CA ALA A 216 -3.74 -8.05 20.64
C ALA A 216 -2.52 -8.69 21.33
N LEU A 217 -2.37 -8.52 22.66
CA LEU A 217 -1.29 -9.18 23.42
C LEU A 217 -1.55 -10.68 23.59
N GLU A 218 -2.79 -11.10 23.79
CA GLU A 218 -3.16 -12.53 23.87
C GLU A 218 -2.90 -13.22 22.53
N GLN A 219 -3.30 -12.60 21.43
CA GLN A 219 -3.00 -13.11 20.09
C GLN A 219 -1.49 -13.23 19.83
N LEU A 220 -0.70 -12.24 20.27
CA LEU A 220 0.75 -12.31 20.16
C LEU A 220 1.33 -13.42 21.01
N ALA A 221 0.80 -13.65 22.22
CA ALA A 221 1.23 -14.71 23.10
C ALA A 221 1.00 -16.11 22.50
N GLU A 222 -0.12 -16.30 21.78
CA GLU A 222 -0.42 -17.55 21.06
C GLU A 222 0.54 -17.83 19.89
N LEU A 223 1.11 -16.78 19.29
CA LEU A 223 2.06 -16.86 18.17
C LEU A 223 3.52 -16.90 18.61
N THR A 224 3.78 -16.84 19.93
CA THR A 224 5.13 -16.79 20.51
C THR A 224 5.54 -18.15 21.01
N ASP A 225 6.61 -18.72 20.42
CA ASP A 225 7.13 -20.05 20.78
C ASP A 225 7.83 -20.08 22.15
N GLU A 226 8.36 -18.95 22.61
CA GLU A 226 9.07 -18.84 23.88
C GLU A 226 8.09 -18.72 25.05
N GLU A 227 8.03 -19.77 25.90
CA GLU A 227 7.06 -19.90 27.00
C GLU A 227 7.14 -18.71 27.99
N GLU A 228 8.35 -18.25 28.34
CA GLU A 228 8.51 -17.13 29.26
C GLU A 228 7.98 -15.82 28.67
N GLN A 229 8.21 -15.58 27.38
CA GLN A 229 7.70 -14.38 26.68
C GLN A 229 6.18 -14.45 26.54
N SER A 230 5.61 -15.60 26.18
CA SER A 230 4.17 -15.82 26.10
C SER A 230 3.50 -15.58 27.46
N ALA A 231 4.06 -16.09 28.56
CA ALA A 231 3.55 -15.84 29.91
C ALA A 231 3.58 -14.36 30.29
N ARG A 232 4.64 -13.62 29.94
CA ARG A 232 4.74 -12.17 30.17
C ARG A 232 3.68 -11.39 29.41
N LEU A 233 3.42 -11.75 28.14
CA LEU A 233 2.39 -11.12 27.31
C LEU A 233 1.00 -11.33 27.90
N THR A 234 0.68 -12.59 28.29
CA THR A 234 -0.57 -12.96 28.94
C THR A 234 -0.78 -12.21 30.26
N ALA A 235 0.25 -12.13 31.09
CA ALA A 235 0.19 -11.38 32.35
C ALA A 235 -0.12 -9.89 32.09
N ARG A 236 0.51 -9.29 31.08
CA ARG A 236 0.27 -7.90 30.69
C ARG A 236 -1.16 -7.69 30.17
N ALA A 237 -1.69 -8.62 29.39
CA ALA A 237 -3.08 -8.58 28.92
C ALA A 237 -4.08 -8.58 30.08
N ARG A 238 -3.87 -9.45 31.08
CA ARG A 238 -4.70 -9.49 32.32
C ARG A 238 -4.69 -8.14 33.06
N LEU A 239 -3.51 -7.52 33.19
CA LEU A 239 -3.41 -6.21 33.85
C LEU A 239 -4.16 -5.11 33.09
N LEU A 240 -4.19 -5.16 31.74
CA LEU A 240 -4.97 -4.22 30.94
C LEU A 240 -6.48 -4.43 31.13
N ARG A 241 -6.95 -5.69 31.15
CA ARG A 241 -8.36 -5.99 31.42
C ARG A 241 -8.80 -5.53 32.82
N ALA A 242 -7.93 -5.62 33.82
CA ALA A 242 -8.22 -5.14 35.17
C ALA A 242 -8.43 -3.62 35.26
N ARG A 243 -8.00 -2.83 34.27
CA ARG A 243 -8.27 -1.37 34.19
C ARG A 243 -9.66 -1.02 33.70
N LEU A 244 -10.43 -2.00 33.25
CA LEU A 244 -11.81 -1.81 32.77
C LEU A 244 -12.84 -1.93 33.91
N ASN A 245 -12.41 -2.44 35.08
CA ASN A 245 -13.20 -2.59 36.30
C ASN A 245 -12.81 -1.49 37.30
#